data_c4a7ac18123c57bd3fb57fd21a68a35c
#
_entry.id   c4a7ac18123c57bd3fb57fd21a68a35c
#
_cell.length_a   1.000
_cell.length_b   1.000
_cell.length_c   1.000
_cell.angle_alpha   90.00
_cell.angle_beta   90.00
_cell.angle_gamma   90.00
#
_symmetry.space_group_name_H-M   'P 1'
#
loop_
_entity.id
_entity.type
_entity.pdbx_description
1 polymer ?
#
loop_
_entity_poly.entity_id
_entity_poly.type
_entity_poly.pdbx_seq_one_letter_code
_entity_poly.pdbx_strand_id
1 'polypeptide(L)'
;GIKTIMITGDNPMTAAAIAAEAGVDDFLAQATPEGKLAMIREFQAKGHLVAMTGDGTNDAPALAQADVAVAMNTGTQAAKEAGNMVDLDSSPTKLIDIVRIGKQLLMTRGSLTTFSIANDVAKYFAIIPALFMGLYPGLSALNIMGLHSPQSAVLSAIIYNALIIIALIPLALKGVKYREVPAGKLLSRNLLIYGLGGLIAPFIFVKLIDILLVMTGLV
;
A
#
# COMPACT_ATOMS: atom_id res chain seq x y z
N GLY A 1 -4.58 -12.89 -9.15
CA GLY A 1 -3.53 -13.83 -8.84
C GLY A 1 -3.54 -14.34 -7.38
N ILE A 2 -4.70 -14.46 -6.73
CA ILE A 2 -4.83 -15.14 -5.44
C ILE A 2 -5.55 -16.44 -5.73
N LYS A 3 -4.96 -17.59 -5.32
CA LYS A 3 -5.60 -18.89 -5.44
C LYS A 3 -6.75 -18.97 -4.42
N THR A 4 -7.93 -19.37 -4.88
CA THR A 4 -9.14 -19.50 -4.07
C THR A 4 -9.50 -20.98 -3.94
N ILE A 5 -9.73 -21.44 -2.70
CA ILE A 5 -10.04 -22.83 -2.41
C ILE A 5 -11.31 -22.87 -1.55
N MET A 6 -12.31 -23.59 -1.99
CA MET A 6 -13.51 -23.85 -1.21
C MET A 6 -13.31 -25.06 -0.30
N ILE A 7 -13.65 -24.92 0.97
CA ILE A 7 -13.59 -26.03 1.94
C ILE A 7 -14.99 -26.30 2.44
N THR A 8 -15.47 -27.53 2.25
CA THR A 8 -16.83 -27.93 2.63
C THR A 8 -16.87 -29.32 3.24
N GLY A 9 -17.83 -29.54 4.11
CA GLY A 9 -18.16 -30.88 4.64
C GLY A 9 -18.97 -31.75 3.67
N ASP A 10 -19.41 -31.19 2.53
CA ASP A 10 -20.24 -31.88 1.55
C ASP A 10 -19.47 -32.99 0.83
N ASN A 11 -20.21 -33.87 0.17
CA ASN A 11 -19.64 -34.92 -0.68
C ASN A 11 -18.93 -34.30 -1.92
N PRO A 12 -18.00 -35.05 -2.54
CA PRO A 12 -17.19 -34.51 -3.64
C PRO A 12 -17.99 -34.05 -4.86
N MET A 13 -19.13 -34.68 -5.16
CA MET A 13 -19.95 -34.29 -6.32
C MET A 13 -20.63 -32.93 -6.08
N THR A 14 -21.22 -32.74 -4.91
CA THR A 14 -21.82 -31.46 -4.51
C THR A 14 -20.76 -30.36 -4.42
N ALA A 15 -19.64 -30.68 -3.79
CA ALA A 15 -18.52 -29.74 -3.67
C ALA A 15 -18.00 -29.29 -5.05
N ALA A 16 -17.83 -30.20 -6.00
CA ALA A 16 -17.39 -29.88 -7.34
C ALA A 16 -18.36 -28.94 -8.09
N ALA A 17 -19.68 -29.24 -7.97
CA ALA A 17 -20.71 -28.41 -8.60
C ALA A 17 -20.73 -26.98 -8.04
N ILE A 18 -20.71 -26.86 -6.71
CA ILE A 18 -20.67 -25.52 -6.04
C ILE A 18 -19.38 -24.79 -6.34
N ALA A 19 -18.23 -25.47 -6.34
CA ALA A 19 -16.94 -24.88 -6.67
C ALA A 19 -16.90 -24.32 -8.11
N ALA A 20 -17.46 -25.07 -9.05
CA ALA A 20 -17.58 -24.63 -10.44
C ALA A 20 -18.50 -23.40 -10.58
N GLU A 21 -19.65 -23.39 -9.90
CA GLU A 21 -20.58 -22.26 -9.89
C GLU A 21 -19.96 -21.03 -9.22
N ALA A 22 -19.26 -21.21 -8.10
CA ALA A 22 -18.56 -20.13 -7.38
C ALA A 22 -17.31 -19.62 -8.11
N GLY A 23 -16.79 -20.35 -9.08
CA GLY A 23 -15.61 -19.98 -9.85
C GLY A 23 -14.30 -20.00 -9.04
N VAL A 24 -14.22 -20.87 -8.02
CA VAL A 24 -12.99 -21.07 -7.24
C VAL A 24 -12.01 -21.96 -7.97
N ASP A 25 -10.70 -21.80 -7.65
CA ASP A 25 -9.64 -22.53 -8.36
C ASP A 25 -9.55 -24.00 -7.94
N ASP A 26 -10.00 -24.34 -6.71
CA ASP A 26 -9.89 -25.69 -6.14
C ASP A 26 -10.91 -25.89 -5.02
N PHE A 27 -11.08 -27.13 -4.56
CA PHE A 27 -11.95 -27.42 -3.42
C PHE A 27 -11.47 -28.59 -2.60
N LEU A 28 -11.81 -28.60 -1.30
CA LEU A 28 -11.67 -29.70 -0.38
C LEU A 28 -13.06 -30.14 0.09
N ALA A 29 -13.49 -31.34 -0.33
CA ALA A 29 -14.74 -31.95 0.08
C ALA A 29 -14.56 -32.82 1.33
N GLN A 30 -15.64 -33.11 2.05
CA GLN A 30 -15.66 -33.92 3.27
C GLN A 30 -14.61 -33.47 4.30
N ALA A 31 -14.40 -32.16 4.38
CA ALA A 31 -13.36 -31.57 5.21
C ALA A 31 -13.65 -31.76 6.69
N THR A 32 -12.72 -32.38 7.41
CA THR A 32 -12.71 -32.43 8.87
C THR A 32 -11.97 -31.19 9.44
N PRO A 33 -12.18 -30.85 10.73
CA PRO A 33 -11.42 -29.77 11.36
C PRO A 33 -9.90 -29.96 11.23
N GLU A 34 -9.43 -31.19 11.40
CA GLU A 34 -8.02 -31.56 11.27
C GLU A 34 -7.53 -31.41 9.81
N GLY A 35 -8.36 -31.81 8.84
CA GLY A 35 -8.07 -31.67 7.42
C GLY A 35 -7.96 -30.20 6.99
N LYS A 36 -8.85 -29.33 7.50
CA LYS A 36 -8.78 -27.87 7.27
C LYS A 36 -7.48 -27.29 7.82
N LEU A 37 -7.13 -27.64 9.06
CA LEU A 37 -5.90 -27.18 9.70
C LEU A 37 -4.66 -27.67 8.96
N ALA A 38 -4.63 -28.96 8.55
CA ALA A 38 -3.52 -29.56 7.82
C ALA A 38 -3.28 -28.86 6.48
N MET A 39 -4.34 -28.53 5.74
CA MET A 39 -4.24 -27.80 4.47
C MET A 39 -3.61 -26.42 4.66
N ILE A 40 -4.04 -25.64 5.67
CA ILE A 40 -3.46 -24.33 5.95
C ILE A 40 -1.96 -24.46 6.23
N ARG A 41 -1.58 -25.40 7.09
CA ARG A 41 -0.15 -25.63 7.41
C ARG A 41 0.66 -26.04 6.20
N GLU A 42 0.10 -26.84 5.30
CA GLU A 42 0.76 -27.25 4.06
C GLU A 42 1.07 -26.05 3.16
N PHE A 43 0.09 -25.15 2.97
CA PHE A 43 0.31 -23.93 2.18
C PHE A 43 1.32 -22.98 2.85
N GLN A 44 1.24 -22.82 4.17
CA GLN A 44 2.19 -22.02 4.94
C GLN A 44 3.61 -22.60 4.86
N ALA A 45 3.77 -23.91 4.93
CA ALA A 45 5.06 -24.58 4.78
C ALA A 45 5.69 -24.38 3.40
N LYS A 46 4.86 -24.15 2.36
CA LYS A 46 5.29 -23.79 1.00
C LYS A 46 5.59 -22.28 0.86
N GLY A 47 5.50 -21.50 1.93
CA GLY A 47 5.79 -20.07 1.94
C GLY A 47 4.62 -19.18 1.47
N HIS A 48 3.39 -19.73 1.39
CA HIS A 48 2.19 -18.95 1.06
C HIS A 48 1.60 -18.30 2.31
N LEU A 49 1.10 -17.09 2.15
CA LEU A 49 0.20 -16.47 3.14
C LEU A 49 -1.22 -16.98 2.89
N VAL A 50 -1.86 -17.46 3.95
CA VAL A 50 -3.18 -18.07 3.88
C VAL A 50 -4.22 -17.19 4.58
N ALA A 51 -5.24 -16.80 3.83
CA ALA A 51 -6.44 -16.18 4.38
C ALA A 51 -7.56 -17.23 4.45
N MET A 52 -8.27 -17.27 5.58
CA MET A 52 -9.41 -18.15 5.78
C MET A 52 -10.63 -17.38 6.24
N THR A 53 -11.78 -17.76 5.74
CA THR A 53 -13.08 -17.33 6.26
C THR A 53 -13.89 -18.55 6.72
N GLY A 54 -14.61 -18.42 7.84
CA GLY A 54 -15.41 -19.48 8.42
C GLY A 54 -16.38 -18.97 9.47
N ASP A 55 -17.37 -19.79 9.81
CA ASP A 55 -18.44 -19.44 10.74
C ASP A 55 -18.68 -20.48 11.86
N GLY A 56 -18.15 -21.69 11.69
CA GLY A 56 -18.38 -22.81 12.59
C GLY A 56 -17.35 -22.94 13.71
N THR A 57 -17.74 -23.61 14.79
CA THR A 57 -16.82 -24.03 15.87
C THR A 57 -15.71 -24.93 15.33
N ASN A 58 -16.03 -25.75 14.32
CA ASN A 58 -15.07 -26.63 13.66
C ASN A 58 -14.02 -25.88 12.83
N ASP A 59 -14.27 -24.60 12.54
CA ASP A 59 -13.34 -23.74 11.80
C ASP A 59 -12.33 -23.04 12.74
N ALA A 60 -12.62 -22.97 14.04
CA ALA A 60 -11.82 -22.21 14.98
C ALA A 60 -10.32 -22.59 15.00
N PRO A 61 -9.91 -23.87 14.99
CA PRO A 61 -8.50 -24.24 14.93
C PRO A 61 -7.83 -23.79 13.62
N ALA A 62 -8.53 -23.89 12.51
CA ALA A 62 -8.05 -23.49 11.20
C ALA A 62 -7.99 -21.95 11.06
N LEU A 63 -9.00 -21.23 11.58
CA LEU A 63 -8.99 -19.76 11.67
C LEU A 63 -7.82 -19.27 12.52
N ALA A 64 -7.57 -19.88 13.68
CA ALA A 64 -6.46 -19.50 14.54
C ALA A 64 -5.07 -19.73 13.90
N GLN A 65 -4.96 -20.70 12.99
CA GLN A 65 -3.73 -21.03 12.27
C GLN A 65 -3.48 -20.10 11.07
N ALA A 66 -4.54 -19.63 10.41
CA ALA A 66 -4.42 -18.80 9.20
C ALA A 66 -3.72 -17.46 9.48
N ASP A 67 -2.96 -16.95 8.52
CA ASP A 67 -2.30 -15.65 8.63
C ASP A 67 -3.31 -14.50 8.68
N VAL A 68 -4.43 -14.66 7.96
CA VAL A 68 -5.59 -13.76 8.00
C VAL A 68 -6.83 -14.58 8.20
N ALA A 69 -7.55 -14.37 9.31
CA ALA A 69 -8.74 -15.10 9.67
C ALA A 69 -9.94 -14.17 9.80
N VAL A 70 -11.00 -14.44 9.01
CA VAL A 70 -12.23 -13.67 9.01
C VAL A 70 -13.38 -14.56 9.48
N ALA A 71 -13.92 -14.28 10.67
CA ALA A 71 -15.10 -14.94 11.16
C ALA A 71 -16.37 -14.18 10.72
N MET A 72 -17.43 -14.91 10.42
CA MET A 72 -18.74 -14.31 10.14
C MET A 72 -19.41 -13.83 11.42
N ASN A 73 -20.15 -12.73 11.37
CA ASN A 73 -20.91 -12.24 12.53
C ASN A 73 -21.98 -13.22 12.99
N THR A 74 -22.56 -13.97 12.06
CA THR A 74 -23.49 -15.08 12.34
C THR A 74 -22.80 -16.32 12.88
N GLY A 75 -21.47 -16.37 12.85
CA GLY A 75 -20.67 -17.49 13.28
C GLY A 75 -20.67 -17.67 14.80
N THR A 76 -20.15 -18.81 15.23
CA THR A 76 -20.02 -19.18 16.64
C THR A 76 -19.04 -18.27 17.38
N GLN A 77 -19.20 -18.16 18.69
CA GLN A 77 -18.27 -17.38 19.52
C GLN A 77 -16.82 -17.88 19.39
N ALA A 78 -16.63 -19.20 19.30
CA ALA A 78 -15.31 -19.79 19.12
C ALA A 78 -14.66 -19.37 17.80
N ALA A 79 -15.41 -19.31 16.70
CA ALA A 79 -14.92 -18.81 15.41
C ALA A 79 -14.53 -17.32 15.49
N LYS A 80 -15.36 -16.50 16.14
CA LYS A 80 -15.11 -15.05 16.30
C LYS A 80 -13.85 -14.76 17.14
N GLU A 81 -13.63 -15.54 18.20
CA GLU A 81 -12.44 -15.41 19.05
C GLU A 81 -11.15 -15.91 18.37
N ALA A 82 -11.28 -16.91 17.48
CA ALA A 82 -10.16 -17.42 16.71
C ALA A 82 -9.75 -16.50 15.55
N GLY A 83 -10.68 -15.69 15.03
CA GLY A 83 -10.45 -14.81 13.88
C GLY A 83 -9.72 -13.52 14.25
N ASN A 84 -8.94 -12.99 13.31
CA ASN A 84 -8.35 -11.65 13.44
C ASN A 84 -9.38 -10.54 13.17
N MET A 85 -10.42 -10.84 12.41
CA MET A 85 -11.47 -9.93 11.98
C MET A 85 -12.84 -10.60 12.06
N VAL A 86 -13.88 -9.81 12.24
CA VAL A 86 -15.27 -10.25 12.16
C VAL A 86 -15.95 -9.48 11.04
N ASP A 87 -16.51 -10.21 10.07
CA ASP A 87 -17.34 -9.62 9.02
C ASP A 87 -18.77 -9.44 9.54
N LEU A 88 -19.15 -8.18 9.77
CA LEU A 88 -20.46 -7.84 10.34
C LEU A 88 -21.63 -8.13 9.39
N ASP A 89 -21.40 -8.12 8.09
CA ASP A 89 -22.41 -8.42 7.07
C ASP A 89 -22.57 -9.94 6.81
N SER A 90 -21.66 -10.74 7.37
CA SER A 90 -21.61 -12.19 7.18
C SER A 90 -21.58 -12.62 5.70
N SER A 91 -20.83 -11.89 4.89
CA SER A 91 -20.70 -12.12 3.46
C SER A 91 -19.28 -12.57 3.09
N PRO A 92 -19.08 -13.78 2.57
CA PRO A 92 -17.76 -14.27 2.14
C PRO A 92 -17.08 -13.35 1.12
N THR A 93 -17.86 -12.60 0.33
CA THR A 93 -17.34 -11.66 -0.67
C THR A 93 -16.63 -10.46 -0.06
N LYS A 94 -16.84 -10.15 1.21
CA LYS A 94 -16.11 -9.10 1.93
C LYS A 94 -14.61 -9.35 2.02
N LEU A 95 -14.17 -10.60 1.92
CA LEU A 95 -12.75 -10.92 1.82
C LEU A 95 -12.08 -10.22 0.62
N ILE A 96 -12.80 -10.07 -0.49
CA ILE A 96 -12.34 -9.33 -1.66
C ILE A 96 -12.11 -7.85 -1.32
N ASP A 97 -13.03 -7.23 -0.60
CA ASP A 97 -12.92 -5.85 -0.15
C ASP A 97 -11.75 -5.67 0.82
N ILE A 98 -11.57 -6.59 1.76
CA ILE A 98 -10.43 -6.58 2.70
C ILE A 98 -9.11 -6.62 1.95
N VAL A 99 -8.95 -7.54 0.99
CA VAL A 99 -7.74 -7.65 0.16
C VAL A 99 -7.53 -6.37 -0.67
N ARG A 100 -8.59 -5.82 -1.26
CA ARG A 100 -8.53 -4.58 -2.05
C ARG A 100 -8.08 -3.41 -1.19
N ILE A 101 -8.69 -3.21 -0.02
CA ILE A 101 -8.34 -2.13 0.91
C ILE A 101 -6.91 -2.31 1.43
N GLY A 102 -6.53 -3.52 1.83
CA GLY A 102 -5.17 -3.82 2.29
C GLY A 102 -4.11 -3.50 1.22
N LYS A 103 -4.33 -3.92 -0.01
CA LYS A 103 -3.46 -3.58 -1.14
C LYS A 103 -3.42 -2.07 -1.40
N GLN A 104 -4.55 -1.38 -1.34
CA GLN A 104 -4.61 0.07 -1.51
C GLN A 104 -3.82 0.81 -0.43
N LEU A 105 -3.91 0.39 0.83
CA LEU A 105 -3.15 0.98 1.94
C LEU A 105 -1.65 0.78 1.76
N LEU A 106 -1.20 -0.44 1.44
CA LEU A 106 0.21 -0.72 1.18
C LEU A 106 0.77 0.10 0.02
N MET A 107 -0.01 0.22 -1.05
CA MET A 107 0.38 1.03 -2.22
C MET A 107 0.43 2.52 -1.90
N THR A 108 -0.54 3.02 -1.15
CA THR A 108 -0.56 4.43 -0.73
C THR A 108 0.68 4.74 0.10
N ARG A 109 0.98 3.91 1.09
CA ARG A 109 2.19 4.04 1.91
C ARG A 109 3.45 4.00 1.06
N GLY A 110 3.58 3.03 0.16
CA GLY A 110 4.73 2.90 -0.73
C GLY A 110 4.90 4.11 -1.66
N SER A 111 3.81 4.62 -2.23
CA SER A 111 3.83 5.79 -3.11
C SER A 111 4.24 7.06 -2.37
N LEU A 112 3.70 7.30 -1.17
CA LEU A 112 4.06 8.45 -0.34
C LEU A 112 5.51 8.40 0.10
N THR A 113 6.01 7.23 0.52
CA THR A 113 7.40 7.04 0.90
C THR A 113 8.34 7.28 -0.28
N THR A 114 8.02 6.73 -1.46
CA THR A 114 8.80 6.94 -2.69
C THR A 114 8.86 8.41 -3.07
N PHE A 115 7.70 9.10 -3.04
CA PHE A 115 7.64 10.53 -3.31
C PHE A 115 8.49 11.31 -2.32
N SER A 116 8.36 11.03 -1.02
CA SER A 116 9.09 11.74 0.04
C SER A 116 10.60 11.60 -0.12
N ILE A 117 11.09 10.37 -0.32
CA ILE A 117 12.53 10.14 -0.52
C ILE A 117 13.04 10.87 -1.78
N ALA A 118 12.34 10.73 -2.91
CA ALA A 118 12.73 11.38 -4.15
C ALA A 118 12.74 12.92 -4.01
N ASN A 119 11.72 13.46 -3.33
CA ASN A 119 11.57 14.88 -3.04
C ASN A 119 12.69 15.41 -2.13
N ASP A 120 13.07 14.66 -1.10
CA ASP A 120 14.15 15.06 -0.19
C ASP A 120 15.50 15.04 -0.89
N VAL A 121 15.79 13.98 -1.66
CA VAL A 121 17.02 13.92 -2.46
C VAL A 121 17.10 15.09 -3.44
N ALA A 122 16.02 15.38 -4.17
CA ALA A 122 15.98 16.49 -5.11
C ALA A 122 16.18 17.86 -4.44
N LYS A 123 15.60 18.07 -3.26
CA LYS A 123 15.82 19.31 -2.47
C LYS A 123 17.29 19.50 -2.07
N TYR A 124 17.97 18.43 -1.67
CA TYR A 124 19.39 18.53 -1.33
C TYR A 124 20.23 18.95 -2.54
N PHE A 125 20.00 18.39 -3.71
CA PHE A 125 20.67 18.80 -4.94
C PHE A 125 20.34 20.24 -5.37
N ALA A 126 19.17 20.74 -4.98
CA ALA A 126 18.78 22.11 -5.25
C ALA A 126 19.43 23.13 -4.29
N ILE A 127 19.45 22.82 -2.99
CA ILE A 127 19.84 23.77 -1.93
C ILE A 127 21.34 23.78 -1.70
N ILE A 128 22.00 22.63 -1.68
CA ILE A 128 23.43 22.53 -1.35
C ILE A 128 24.31 23.41 -2.28
N PRO A 129 24.13 23.35 -3.63
CA PRO A 129 24.88 24.23 -4.51
C PRO A 129 24.66 25.71 -4.19
N ALA A 130 23.42 26.14 -3.97
CA ALA A 130 23.08 27.53 -3.68
C ALA A 130 23.71 28.02 -2.38
N LEU A 131 23.82 27.18 -1.35
CA LEU A 131 24.41 27.53 -0.05
C LEU A 131 25.93 27.60 -0.07
N PHE A 132 26.57 26.70 -0.81
CA PHE A 132 28.01 26.47 -0.68
C PHE A 132 28.84 26.95 -1.89
N MET A 133 28.23 27.52 -2.94
CA MET A 133 28.98 28.07 -4.10
C MET A 133 30.04 29.10 -3.71
N GLY A 134 29.80 29.90 -2.68
CA GLY A 134 30.74 30.89 -2.21
C GLY A 134 32.03 30.31 -1.61
N LEU A 135 31.93 29.10 -1.01
CA LEU A 135 33.05 28.37 -0.42
C LEU A 135 33.68 27.39 -1.41
N TYR A 136 32.87 26.80 -2.27
CA TYR A 136 33.29 25.80 -3.25
C TYR A 136 32.78 26.17 -4.65
N PRO A 137 33.51 26.99 -5.41
CA PRO A 137 33.09 27.48 -6.74
C PRO A 137 32.74 26.37 -7.73
N GLY A 138 33.34 25.18 -7.59
CA GLY A 138 33.01 23.99 -8.42
C GLY A 138 31.58 23.51 -8.30
N LEU A 139 30.86 23.85 -7.22
CA LEU A 139 29.45 23.52 -7.06
C LEU A 139 28.52 24.34 -7.97
N SER A 140 29.01 25.40 -8.61
CA SER A 140 28.26 26.19 -9.59
C SER A 140 27.75 25.34 -10.75
N ALA A 141 28.48 24.28 -11.14
CA ALA A 141 28.05 23.32 -12.16
C ALA A 141 26.78 22.53 -11.78
N LEU A 142 26.52 22.38 -10.48
CA LEU A 142 25.35 21.71 -9.95
C LEU A 142 24.19 22.65 -9.61
N ASN A 143 24.39 23.98 -9.74
CA ASN A 143 23.32 24.97 -9.48
C ASN A 143 22.37 25.10 -10.66
N ILE A 144 21.66 24.00 -10.95
CA ILE A 144 20.69 23.89 -12.04
C ILE A 144 19.53 24.87 -11.87
N MET A 145 19.15 25.17 -10.62
CA MET A 145 17.99 26.02 -10.33
C MET A 145 18.27 27.50 -10.42
N GLY A 146 19.53 27.93 -10.27
CA GLY A 146 19.90 29.36 -10.27
C GLY A 146 19.04 30.16 -9.30
N LEU A 147 19.01 29.78 -8.03
CA LEU A 147 18.26 30.48 -6.98
C LEU A 147 18.94 31.85 -6.71
N HIS A 148 18.13 32.85 -6.32
CA HIS A 148 18.56 34.23 -6.24
C HIS A 148 19.67 34.45 -5.19
N SER A 149 19.48 33.87 -4.01
CA SER A 149 20.45 33.98 -2.90
C SER A 149 20.41 32.72 -2.03
N PRO A 150 21.41 32.47 -1.17
CA PRO A 150 21.38 31.42 -0.17
C PRO A 150 20.15 31.51 0.76
N GLN A 151 19.78 32.75 1.14
CA GLN A 151 18.63 33.01 2.00
C GLN A 151 17.32 32.67 1.30
N SER A 152 17.16 33.10 0.03
CA SER A 152 15.94 32.75 -0.75
C SER A 152 15.85 31.25 -0.98
N ALA A 153 16.96 30.57 -1.20
CA ALA A 153 16.99 29.11 -1.39
C ALA A 153 16.46 28.36 -0.16
N VAL A 154 16.91 28.73 1.04
CA VAL A 154 16.45 28.11 2.29
C VAL A 154 14.98 28.42 2.53
N LEU A 155 14.56 29.68 2.40
CA LEU A 155 13.20 30.10 2.65
C LEU A 155 12.21 29.45 1.67
N SER A 156 12.55 29.43 0.38
CA SER A 156 11.75 28.76 -0.66
C SER A 156 11.58 27.26 -0.39
N ALA A 157 12.64 26.61 0.06
CA ALA A 157 12.59 25.19 0.38
C ALA A 157 11.74 24.88 1.61
N ILE A 158 11.78 25.75 2.64
CA ILE A 158 10.94 25.61 3.85
C ILE A 158 9.47 25.80 3.49
N ILE A 159 9.15 26.86 2.74
CA ILE A 159 7.77 27.14 2.28
C ILE A 159 7.26 25.99 1.42
N TYR A 160 8.05 25.52 0.46
CA TYR A 160 7.72 24.38 -0.37
C TYR A 160 7.43 23.14 0.47
N ASN A 161 8.27 22.85 1.47
CA ASN A 161 8.09 21.68 2.33
C ASN A 161 6.77 21.73 3.11
N ALA A 162 6.39 22.89 3.63
CA ALA A 162 5.10 23.08 4.28
C ALA A 162 3.92 22.84 3.30
N LEU A 163 4.00 23.42 2.11
CA LEU A 163 2.95 23.28 1.09
C LEU A 163 2.80 21.85 0.59
N ILE A 164 3.89 21.14 0.36
CA ILE A 164 3.83 19.76 -0.13
C ILE A 164 3.26 18.79 0.91
N ILE A 165 3.57 19.00 2.20
CA ILE A 165 2.96 18.21 3.29
C ILE A 165 1.44 18.40 3.26
N ILE A 166 0.95 19.64 3.20
CA ILE A 166 -0.48 19.93 3.12
C ILE A 166 -1.12 19.28 1.88
N ALA A 167 -0.44 19.34 0.73
CA ALA A 167 -0.93 18.74 -0.51
C ALA A 167 -0.97 17.20 -0.48
N LEU A 168 -0.07 16.55 0.29
CA LEU A 168 -0.02 15.09 0.42
C LEU A 168 -1.04 14.54 1.41
N ILE A 169 -1.57 15.34 2.34
CA ILE A 169 -2.61 14.89 3.31
C ILE A 169 -3.84 14.30 2.61
N PRO A 170 -4.47 14.96 1.63
CA PRO A 170 -5.61 14.38 0.91
C PRO A 170 -5.27 13.06 0.20
N LEU A 171 -4.06 12.94 -0.34
CA LEU A 171 -3.60 11.71 -0.97
C LEU A 171 -3.42 10.58 0.06
N ALA A 172 -2.89 10.91 1.24
CA ALA A 172 -2.74 9.96 2.33
C ALA A 172 -4.11 9.44 2.84
N LEU A 173 -5.09 10.34 2.95
CA LEU A 173 -6.43 10.01 3.45
C LEU A 173 -7.28 9.25 2.42
N LYS A 174 -7.30 9.68 1.16
CA LYS A 174 -8.07 9.02 0.09
C LYS A 174 -7.40 7.76 -0.46
N GLY A 175 -6.10 7.66 -0.30
CA GLY A 175 -5.29 6.61 -0.89
C GLY A 175 -5.06 6.78 -2.39
N VAL A 176 -4.07 6.07 -2.92
CA VAL A 176 -3.82 5.96 -4.36
C VAL A 176 -4.92 5.12 -5.01
N LYS A 177 -5.31 5.48 -6.23
CA LYS A 177 -6.33 4.73 -6.96
C LYS A 177 -5.87 3.28 -7.19
N TYR A 178 -6.58 2.34 -6.58
CA TYR A 178 -6.38 0.92 -6.81
C TYR A 178 -6.78 0.53 -8.23
N ARG A 179 -6.01 -0.35 -8.85
CA ARG A 179 -6.34 -0.99 -10.13
C ARG A 179 -6.08 -2.48 -10.00
N GLU A 180 -6.95 -3.28 -10.59
CA GLU A 180 -6.85 -4.74 -10.63
C GLU A 180 -5.80 -5.19 -11.65
N VAL A 181 -4.53 -4.93 -11.34
CA VAL A 181 -3.38 -5.34 -12.16
C VAL A 181 -2.37 -6.07 -11.28
N PRO A 182 -1.50 -6.91 -11.85
CA PRO A 182 -0.45 -7.59 -11.09
C PRO A 182 0.38 -6.60 -10.27
N ALA A 183 0.75 -7.02 -9.05
CA ALA A 183 1.45 -6.16 -8.08
C ALA A 183 2.72 -5.52 -8.65
N GLY A 184 3.50 -6.24 -9.48
CA GLY A 184 4.71 -5.71 -10.10
C GLY A 184 4.45 -4.54 -11.06
N LYS A 185 3.40 -4.61 -11.90
CA LYS A 185 3.04 -3.49 -12.80
C LYS A 185 2.57 -2.26 -12.03
N LEU A 186 1.85 -2.50 -10.94
CA LEU A 186 1.34 -1.45 -10.10
C LEU A 186 2.47 -0.73 -9.34
N LEU A 187 3.41 -1.51 -8.80
CA LEU A 187 4.61 -1.00 -8.14
C LEU A 187 5.47 -0.18 -9.11
N SER A 188 5.78 -0.70 -10.28
CA SER A 188 6.59 0.00 -11.29
C SER A 188 5.95 1.31 -11.72
N ARG A 189 4.62 1.32 -11.92
CA ARG A 189 3.88 2.54 -12.26
C ARG A 189 3.91 3.58 -11.14
N ASN A 190 3.70 3.16 -9.91
CA ASN A 190 3.71 4.05 -8.76
C ASN A 190 5.12 4.62 -8.53
N LEU A 191 6.15 3.79 -8.67
CA LEU A 191 7.54 4.22 -8.60
C LEU A 191 7.85 5.28 -9.67
N LEU A 192 7.37 5.08 -10.89
CA LEU A 192 7.56 6.04 -11.98
C LEU A 192 6.82 7.36 -11.69
N ILE A 193 5.54 7.32 -11.34
CA ILE A 193 4.72 8.52 -11.13
C ILE A 193 5.20 9.29 -9.89
N TYR A 194 5.32 8.62 -8.75
CA TYR A 194 5.66 9.27 -7.49
C TYR A 194 7.16 9.50 -7.32
N GLY A 195 8.02 8.63 -7.88
CA GLY A 195 9.46 8.82 -7.90
C GLY A 195 9.87 9.98 -8.79
N LEU A 196 9.46 9.98 -10.07
CA LEU A 196 9.73 11.10 -10.98
C LEU A 196 9.00 12.37 -10.54
N GLY A 197 7.75 12.27 -10.10
CA GLY A 197 7.01 13.41 -9.56
C GLY A 197 7.71 14.04 -8.36
N GLY A 198 8.18 13.21 -7.40
CA GLY A 198 8.94 13.67 -6.25
C GLY A 198 10.30 14.28 -6.63
N LEU A 199 10.94 13.76 -7.67
CA LEU A 199 12.21 14.29 -8.16
C LEU A 199 12.05 15.66 -8.86
N ILE A 200 11.02 15.82 -9.68
CA ILE A 200 10.80 17.01 -10.50
C ILE A 200 10.12 18.14 -9.71
N ALA A 201 9.20 17.80 -8.81
CA ALA A 201 8.41 18.80 -8.08
C ALA A 201 9.24 19.85 -7.34
N PRO A 202 10.33 19.53 -6.60
CA PRO A 202 11.15 20.54 -5.94
C PRO A 202 11.78 21.54 -6.93
N PHE A 203 12.27 21.06 -8.07
CA PHE A 203 12.90 21.92 -9.06
C PHE A 203 11.93 22.98 -9.62
N ILE A 204 10.67 22.61 -9.82
CA ILE A 204 9.64 23.53 -10.31
C ILE A 204 9.16 24.46 -9.20
N PHE A 205 8.69 23.88 -8.08
CA PHE A 205 7.99 24.65 -7.07
C PHE A 205 8.93 25.49 -6.19
N VAL A 206 10.13 25.01 -5.84
CA VAL A 206 11.10 25.82 -5.10
C VAL A 206 11.53 27.00 -5.94
N LYS A 207 11.75 26.83 -7.26
CA LYS A 207 12.08 27.95 -8.16
C LYS A 207 10.93 28.95 -8.29
N LEU A 208 9.70 28.49 -8.39
CA LEU A 208 8.53 29.38 -8.43
C LEU A 208 8.42 30.21 -7.14
N ILE A 209 8.62 29.59 -5.99
CA ILE A 209 8.58 30.27 -4.69
C ILE A 209 9.73 31.28 -4.59
N ASP A 210 10.94 30.91 -5.03
CA ASP A 210 12.10 31.82 -5.08
C ASP A 210 11.79 33.09 -5.89
N ILE A 211 11.21 32.93 -7.08
CA ILE A 211 10.79 34.05 -7.92
C ILE A 211 9.75 34.93 -7.20
N LEU A 212 8.76 34.32 -6.57
CA LEU A 212 7.74 35.07 -5.82
C LEU A 212 8.32 35.84 -4.64
N LEU A 213 9.27 35.25 -3.90
CA LEU A 213 9.94 35.92 -2.78
C LEU A 213 10.74 37.13 -3.24
N VAL A 214 11.46 37.02 -4.36
CA VAL A 214 12.20 38.13 -4.97
C VAL A 214 11.23 39.23 -5.44
N MET A 215 10.12 38.88 -6.12
CA MET A 215 9.13 39.84 -6.59
C MET A 215 8.45 40.61 -5.44
N THR A 216 8.28 39.97 -4.28
CA THR A 216 7.68 40.62 -3.09
C THR A 216 8.67 41.42 -2.27
N GLY A 217 9.98 41.40 -2.60
CA GLY A 217 11.00 42.07 -1.88
C GLY A 217 11.29 41.53 -0.47
N LEU A 218 10.93 40.26 -0.24
CA LEU A 218 11.18 39.59 1.04
C LEU A 218 12.60 39.03 1.16
N VAL A 219 13.31 38.91 0.03
CA VAL A 219 14.71 38.43 -0.04
C VAL A 219 15.46 39.18 -1.14
#